data_a4949a6b51530a6ca15f4d37f9f4e3fb
#
_entry.id   a4949a6b51530a6ca15f4d37f9f4e3fb
#
_cell.length_a   1.000
_cell.length_b   1.000
_cell.length_c   1.000
_cell.angle_alpha   90.00
_cell.angle_beta   90.00
_cell.angle_gamma   90.00
#
_symmetry.space_group_name_H-M   'P 1'
#
loop_
_entity.id
_entity.type
_entity.pdbx_description
1 polymer ?
#
loop_
_entity_poly.entity_id
_entity_poly.type
_entity_poly.pdbx_seq_one_letter_code
_entity_poly.pdbx_strand_id
1 'polypeptide(L)'
;DISGNPALYDAIQKAKKTSVPNDNIDRAVKRGAGLEDGAATYETIMYEGYGPAGVAIMIECLTDNRNRAASEVRVAVTRNGGNMADPGSVAYLFNRKGVVVVPKSSGATEDSLMEATLEAGAEEIKDLGESFEVISEATDLVAVRSALQAANIDYDSADSSFLPTMSIPVTDPETAKKLFDLIDAIEESDEVQNVYGNFDVSDEVMEKAASL
;
A
#
# COMPACT_ATOMS: atom_id res chain seq x y z
N ASP A 1 4.27 -17.11 -8.47
CA ASP A 1 4.73 -17.93 -7.35
C ASP A 1 4.25 -17.30 -6.03
N ILE A 2 3.51 -18.08 -5.24
CA ILE A 2 2.93 -17.66 -3.96
C ILE A 2 4.03 -17.32 -2.94
N SER A 3 5.14 -18.02 -2.97
CA SER A 3 6.24 -17.84 -2.01
C SER A 3 6.97 -16.50 -2.20
N GLY A 4 6.98 -15.99 -3.41
CA GLY A 4 7.59 -14.71 -3.76
C GLY A 4 6.64 -13.50 -3.74
N ASN A 5 5.36 -13.72 -3.38
CA ASN A 5 4.34 -12.66 -3.37
C ASN A 5 3.63 -12.63 -2.00
N PRO A 6 4.14 -11.80 -1.06
CA PRO A 6 3.57 -11.69 0.29
C PRO A 6 2.09 -11.29 0.31
N ALA A 7 1.69 -10.35 -0.53
CA ALA A 7 0.30 -9.89 -0.60
C ALA A 7 -0.65 -11.02 -1.04
N LEU A 8 -0.24 -11.81 -2.04
CA LEU A 8 -1.01 -12.99 -2.47
C LEU A 8 -1.08 -14.04 -1.37
N TYR A 9 0.04 -14.29 -0.69
CA TYR A 9 0.07 -15.23 0.43
C TYR A 9 -0.92 -14.82 1.52
N ASP A 10 -0.92 -13.57 1.95
CA ASP A 10 -1.79 -13.06 2.99
C ASP A 10 -3.27 -13.07 2.56
N ALA A 11 -3.56 -12.74 1.32
CA ALA A 11 -4.90 -12.85 0.76
C ALA A 11 -5.43 -14.29 0.79
N ILE A 12 -4.59 -15.27 0.46
CA ILE A 12 -4.92 -16.70 0.55
C ILE A 12 -5.19 -17.11 2.01
N GLN A 13 -4.33 -16.69 2.95
CA GLN A 13 -4.52 -16.99 4.36
C GLN A 13 -5.82 -16.39 4.90
N LYS A 14 -6.11 -15.15 4.53
CA LYS A 14 -7.37 -14.49 4.88
C LYS A 14 -8.59 -15.23 4.32
N ALA A 15 -8.54 -15.62 3.05
CA ALA A 15 -9.61 -16.41 2.44
C ALA A 15 -9.84 -17.76 3.15
N LYS A 16 -8.75 -18.45 3.54
CA LYS A 16 -8.84 -19.70 4.33
C LYS A 16 -9.46 -19.46 5.71
N LYS A 17 -9.06 -18.39 6.39
CA LYS A 17 -9.65 -18.02 7.71
C LYS A 17 -11.15 -17.72 7.62
N THR A 18 -11.63 -17.22 6.48
CA THR A 18 -13.05 -16.95 6.22
C THR A 18 -13.79 -18.14 5.57
N SER A 19 -13.20 -19.33 5.61
CA SER A 19 -13.80 -20.58 5.13
C SER A 19 -14.14 -20.60 3.63
N VAL A 20 -13.39 -19.86 2.82
CA VAL A 20 -13.50 -19.97 1.35
C VAL A 20 -12.97 -21.36 0.91
N PRO A 21 -13.69 -22.13 0.11
CA PRO A 21 -13.24 -23.43 -0.37
C PRO A 21 -11.91 -23.34 -1.13
N ASN A 22 -11.01 -24.30 -0.90
CA ASN A 22 -9.68 -24.30 -1.54
C ASN A 22 -9.76 -24.27 -3.07
N ASP A 23 -10.72 -24.98 -3.67
CA ASP A 23 -10.90 -24.98 -5.13
C ASP A 23 -11.22 -23.58 -5.69
N ASN A 24 -11.94 -22.77 -4.93
CA ASN A 24 -12.24 -21.39 -5.31
C ASN A 24 -11.00 -20.50 -5.19
N ILE A 25 -10.18 -20.71 -4.15
CA ILE A 25 -8.91 -20.02 -3.97
C ILE A 25 -7.97 -20.38 -5.13
N ASP A 26 -7.79 -21.66 -5.44
CA ASP A 26 -6.92 -22.13 -6.52
C ASP A 26 -7.36 -21.59 -7.88
N ARG A 27 -8.66 -21.57 -8.14
CA ARG A 27 -9.22 -21.02 -9.38
C ARG A 27 -8.96 -19.51 -9.47
N ALA A 28 -9.16 -18.77 -8.39
CA ALA A 28 -8.87 -17.33 -8.35
C ALA A 28 -7.39 -17.04 -8.58
N VAL A 29 -6.49 -17.82 -7.97
CA VAL A 29 -5.03 -17.71 -8.16
C VAL A 29 -4.65 -17.99 -9.62
N LYS A 30 -5.18 -19.07 -10.22
CA LYS A 30 -4.91 -19.42 -11.63
C LYS A 30 -5.42 -18.34 -12.58
N ARG A 31 -6.60 -17.80 -12.34
CA ARG A 31 -7.17 -16.72 -13.15
C ARG A 31 -6.33 -15.46 -13.06
N GLY A 32 -5.94 -15.06 -11.85
CA GLY A 32 -5.06 -13.91 -11.64
C GLY A 32 -3.67 -14.07 -12.24
N ALA A 33 -3.18 -15.31 -12.35
CA ALA A 33 -1.92 -15.64 -13.01
C ALA A 33 -2.03 -15.74 -14.54
N GLY A 34 -3.23 -15.60 -15.13
CA GLY A 34 -3.44 -15.73 -16.56
C GLY A 34 -3.32 -17.16 -17.09
N LEU A 35 -3.49 -18.17 -16.23
CA LEU A 35 -3.32 -19.59 -16.58
C LEU A 35 -4.60 -20.28 -17.06
N GLU A 36 -5.72 -19.59 -17.07
CA GLU A 36 -6.99 -20.09 -17.62
C GLU A 36 -7.17 -19.65 -19.08
N ASP A 37 -7.73 -20.49 -19.92
CA ASP A 37 -8.08 -20.14 -21.31
C ASP A 37 -9.02 -18.93 -21.33
N GLY A 38 -8.64 -17.88 -22.06
CA GLY A 38 -9.40 -16.62 -22.12
C GLY A 38 -9.24 -15.72 -20.90
N ALA A 39 -8.32 -16.04 -19.98
CA ALA A 39 -7.99 -15.16 -18.86
C ALA A 39 -7.39 -13.83 -19.36
N ALA A 40 -7.83 -12.72 -18.75
CA ALA A 40 -7.26 -11.42 -19.01
C ALA A 40 -5.79 -11.38 -18.57
N THR A 41 -4.93 -10.75 -19.37
CA THR A 41 -3.53 -10.49 -18.98
C THR A 41 -3.48 -9.18 -18.23
N TYR A 42 -3.15 -9.25 -16.93
CA TYR A 42 -3.00 -8.08 -16.08
C TYR A 42 -1.57 -7.57 -16.09
N GLU A 43 -1.43 -6.26 -16.08
CA GLU A 43 -0.14 -5.56 -15.92
C GLU A 43 -0.24 -4.52 -14.81
N THR A 44 0.88 -4.29 -14.14
CA THR A 44 1.02 -3.22 -13.15
C THR A 44 1.56 -1.97 -13.84
N ILE A 45 0.87 -0.84 -13.64
CA ILE A 45 1.27 0.46 -14.18
C ILE A 45 1.32 1.46 -13.04
N MET A 46 2.41 2.25 -13.00
CA MET A 46 2.56 3.33 -12.05
C MET A 46 2.31 4.68 -12.72
N TYR A 47 1.33 5.42 -12.21
CA TYR A 47 1.06 6.80 -12.61
C TYR A 47 1.57 7.76 -11.55
N GLU A 48 1.92 8.97 -11.97
CA GLU A 48 2.49 10.02 -11.13
C GLU A 48 1.68 11.30 -11.27
N GLY A 49 1.58 12.05 -10.18
CA GLY A 49 0.84 13.30 -10.17
C GLY A 49 1.12 14.15 -8.93
N TYR A 50 0.42 15.26 -8.87
CA TYR A 50 0.44 16.20 -7.75
C TYR A 50 -0.97 16.45 -7.24
N GLY A 51 -1.09 16.55 -5.93
CA GLY A 51 -2.31 16.96 -5.26
C GLY A 51 -2.22 18.35 -4.64
N PRO A 52 -3.21 18.72 -3.81
CA PRO A 52 -3.21 19.96 -3.06
C PRO A 52 -1.91 20.15 -2.25
N ALA A 53 -1.48 21.39 -2.07
CA ALA A 53 -0.25 21.77 -1.38
C ALA A 53 1.05 21.27 -2.05
N GLY A 54 1.00 20.84 -3.31
CA GLY A 54 2.17 20.32 -4.01
C GLY A 54 2.58 18.91 -3.57
N VAL A 55 1.69 18.18 -2.91
CA VAL A 55 1.92 16.79 -2.49
C VAL A 55 2.14 15.93 -3.72
N ALA A 56 3.25 15.19 -3.74
CA ALA A 56 3.53 14.20 -4.77
C ALA A 56 2.70 12.94 -4.53
N ILE A 57 2.13 12.39 -5.60
CA ILE A 57 1.28 11.21 -5.55
C ILE A 57 1.77 10.18 -6.56
N MET A 58 1.89 8.93 -6.12
CA MET A 58 2.08 7.77 -6.99
C MET A 58 0.85 6.89 -6.92
N ILE A 59 0.38 6.43 -8.07
CA ILE A 59 -0.84 5.63 -8.21
C ILE A 59 -0.48 4.31 -8.88
N GLU A 60 -0.60 3.22 -8.13
CA GLU A 60 -0.36 1.88 -8.62
C GLU A 60 -1.65 1.28 -9.14
N CYS A 61 -1.67 0.95 -10.42
CA CYS A 61 -2.79 0.28 -11.09
C CYS A 61 -2.43 -1.15 -11.45
N LEU A 62 -3.40 -2.04 -11.30
CA LEU A 62 -3.38 -3.39 -11.86
C LEU A 62 -4.53 -3.50 -12.85
N THR A 63 -4.22 -3.64 -14.13
CA THR A 63 -5.22 -3.55 -15.19
C THR A 63 -4.97 -4.54 -16.32
N ASP A 64 -6.04 -4.98 -16.96
CA ASP A 64 -6.04 -5.70 -18.23
C ASP A 64 -6.26 -4.75 -19.43
N ASN A 65 -6.49 -3.46 -19.17
CA ASN A 65 -6.71 -2.42 -20.17
C ASN A 65 -6.03 -1.10 -19.80
N ARG A 66 -4.83 -0.90 -20.34
CA ARG A 66 -3.99 0.27 -20.10
C ARG A 66 -4.69 1.60 -20.39
N ASN A 67 -5.46 1.67 -21.46
CA ASN A 67 -6.16 2.90 -21.85
C ASN A 67 -7.29 3.24 -20.90
N ARG A 68 -8.02 2.23 -20.42
CA ARG A 68 -9.07 2.43 -19.42
C ARG A 68 -8.48 2.94 -18.10
N ALA A 69 -7.44 2.30 -17.60
CA ALA A 69 -6.76 2.73 -16.38
C ALA A 69 -6.24 4.17 -16.49
N ALA A 70 -5.56 4.51 -17.58
CA ALA A 70 -5.05 5.86 -17.81
C ALA A 70 -6.16 6.91 -17.82
N SER A 71 -7.29 6.60 -18.47
CA SER A 71 -8.44 7.49 -18.55
C SER A 71 -9.11 7.71 -17.20
N GLU A 72 -9.35 6.63 -16.44
CA GLU A 72 -9.98 6.70 -15.13
C GLU A 72 -9.13 7.47 -14.13
N VAL A 73 -7.84 7.18 -14.06
CA VAL A 73 -6.90 7.89 -13.19
C VAL A 73 -6.84 9.37 -13.53
N ARG A 74 -6.71 9.71 -14.81
CA ARG A 74 -6.67 11.11 -15.27
C ARG A 74 -7.92 11.86 -14.84
N VAL A 75 -9.09 11.29 -15.07
CA VAL A 75 -10.38 11.91 -14.71
C VAL A 75 -10.48 12.10 -13.20
N ALA A 76 -10.14 11.08 -12.40
CA ALA A 76 -10.19 11.16 -10.95
C ALA A 76 -9.25 12.25 -10.41
N VAL A 77 -8.04 12.34 -10.93
CA VAL A 77 -7.03 13.32 -10.50
C VAL A 77 -7.46 14.74 -10.90
N THR A 78 -7.81 14.96 -12.16
CA THR A 78 -8.10 16.31 -12.65
C THR A 78 -9.40 16.90 -12.14
N ARG A 79 -10.41 16.07 -11.89
CA ARG A 79 -11.71 16.54 -11.35
C ARG A 79 -11.65 16.85 -9.84
N ASN A 80 -10.66 16.35 -9.14
CA ASN A 80 -10.53 16.51 -7.69
C ASN A 80 -9.33 17.38 -7.28
N GLY A 81 -8.91 18.29 -8.16
CA GLY A 81 -7.93 19.32 -7.83
C GLY A 81 -6.46 18.90 -7.93
N GLY A 82 -6.20 17.73 -8.51
CA GLY A 82 -4.85 17.27 -8.79
C GLY A 82 -4.42 17.52 -10.24
N ASN A 83 -3.16 17.23 -10.51
CA ASN A 83 -2.57 17.29 -11.84
C ASN A 83 -1.77 16.02 -12.12
N MET A 84 -1.94 15.46 -13.31
CA MET A 84 -1.08 14.38 -13.78
C MET A 84 0.31 14.90 -14.12
N ALA A 85 1.32 14.09 -13.84
CA ALA A 85 2.71 14.37 -14.14
C ALA A 85 3.28 13.32 -15.09
N ASP A 86 4.37 13.66 -15.76
CA ASP A 86 5.09 12.72 -16.61
C ASP A 86 5.83 11.66 -15.76
N PRO A 87 6.03 10.45 -16.29
CA PRO A 87 6.79 9.41 -15.62
C PRO A 87 8.19 9.90 -15.20
N GLY A 88 8.55 9.64 -13.94
CA GLY A 88 9.81 10.09 -13.33
C GLY A 88 9.75 11.46 -12.66
N SER A 89 8.66 12.19 -12.76
CA SER A 89 8.51 13.52 -12.14
C SER A 89 8.50 13.48 -10.62
N VAL A 90 7.94 12.44 -10.02
CA VAL A 90 7.80 12.31 -8.55
C VAL A 90 8.36 10.98 -8.01
N ALA A 91 8.60 9.99 -8.84
CA ALA A 91 9.05 8.65 -8.42
C ALA A 91 10.35 8.69 -7.60
N TYR A 92 11.25 9.63 -7.89
CA TYR A 92 12.51 9.81 -7.14
C TYR A 92 12.30 10.28 -5.69
N LEU A 93 11.12 10.78 -5.35
CA LEU A 93 10.75 11.21 -3.99
C LEU A 93 10.36 10.04 -3.09
N PHE A 94 10.28 8.83 -3.64
CA PHE A 94 9.86 7.64 -2.93
C PHE A 94 10.89 6.54 -3.03
N ASN A 95 10.99 5.75 -1.97
CA ASN A 95 11.74 4.50 -1.95
C ASN A 95 10.80 3.33 -1.79
N ARG A 96 10.99 2.29 -2.59
CA ARG A 96 10.27 1.03 -2.41
C ARG A 96 10.84 0.29 -1.21
N LYS A 97 9.98 0.02 -0.21
CA LYS A 97 10.34 -0.68 1.03
C LYS A 97 9.36 -1.83 1.28
N GLY A 98 9.82 -2.81 2.07
CA GLY A 98 8.95 -3.78 2.67
C GLY A 98 8.36 -3.22 3.95
N VAL A 99 7.05 -3.36 4.12
CA VAL A 99 6.31 -2.87 5.30
C VAL A 99 5.43 -3.97 5.84
N VAL A 100 5.64 -4.35 7.10
CA VAL A 100 4.77 -5.26 7.82
C VAL A 100 4.08 -4.49 8.93
N VAL A 101 2.74 -4.49 8.91
CA VAL A 101 1.92 -3.84 9.94
C VAL A 101 1.59 -4.85 11.03
N VAL A 102 2.02 -4.57 12.25
CA VAL A 102 1.80 -5.41 13.42
C VAL A 102 0.91 -4.67 14.41
N PRO A 103 -0.32 -5.17 14.70
CA PRO A 103 -1.19 -4.52 15.66
C PRO A 103 -0.63 -4.66 17.08
N LYS A 104 -0.77 -3.63 17.90
CA LYS A 104 -0.37 -3.68 19.32
C LYS A 104 -1.19 -4.70 20.13
N SER A 105 -2.38 -5.04 19.65
CA SER A 105 -3.21 -6.11 20.23
C SER A 105 -2.56 -7.49 20.14
N SER A 106 -1.54 -7.69 19.29
CA SER A 106 -0.71 -8.91 19.25
C SER A 106 0.13 -9.11 20.51
N GLY A 107 0.29 -8.08 21.35
CA GLY A 107 1.19 -8.06 22.50
C GLY A 107 2.64 -7.75 22.15
N ALA A 108 2.96 -7.50 20.88
CA ALA A 108 4.30 -7.13 20.45
C ALA A 108 4.68 -5.74 20.97
N THR A 109 5.96 -5.56 21.28
CA THR A 109 6.59 -4.30 21.62
C THR A 109 7.63 -3.94 20.57
N GLU A 110 8.08 -2.70 20.53
CA GLU A 110 9.16 -2.28 19.65
C GLU A 110 10.41 -3.16 19.83
N ASP A 111 10.80 -3.43 21.08
CA ASP A 111 11.94 -4.28 21.41
C ASP A 111 11.74 -5.73 20.94
N SER A 112 10.56 -6.32 21.16
CA SER A 112 10.28 -7.70 20.73
C SER A 112 10.26 -7.84 19.21
N LEU A 113 9.78 -6.82 18.51
CA LEU A 113 9.78 -6.78 17.04
C LEU A 113 11.20 -6.64 16.49
N MET A 114 12.01 -5.75 17.08
CA MET A 114 13.40 -5.59 16.67
C MET A 114 14.21 -6.86 16.91
N GLU A 115 14.05 -7.49 18.07
CA GLU A 115 14.72 -8.75 18.38
C GLU A 115 14.36 -9.86 17.38
N ALA A 116 13.08 -9.97 17.02
CA ALA A 116 12.61 -11.01 16.10
C ALA A 116 13.05 -10.79 14.66
N THR A 117 13.22 -9.54 14.21
CA THR A 117 13.31 -9.20 12.78
C THR A 117 14.65 -8.57 12.36
N LEU A 118 15.51 -8.19 13.29
CA LEU A 118 16.78 -7.52 12.97
C LEU A 118 17.66 -8.36 12.02
N GLU A 119 17.85 -9.63 12.32
CA GLU A 119 18.65 -10.52 11.49
C GLU A 119 18.00 -10.83 10.14
N ALA A 120 16.68 -10.68 10.05
CA ALA A 120 15.92 -10.86 8.80
C ALA A 120 15.97 -9.63 7.88
N GLY A 121 16.52 -8.51 8.36
CA GLY A 121 16.71 -7.30 7.56
C GLY A 121 15.85 -6.10 7.96
N ALA A 122 15.18 -6.14 9.12
CA ALA A 122 14.45 -4.97 9.61
C ALA A 122 15.40 -3.79 9.85
N GLU A 123 15.05 -2.64 9.29
CA GLU A 123 15.84 -1.41 9.41
C GLU A 123 15.27 -0.47 10.47
N GLU A 124 13.94 -0.43 10.57
CA GLU A 124 13.22 0.50 11.44
C GLU A 124 11.91 -0.10 11.92
N ILE A 125 11.55 0.22 13.15
CA ILE A 125 10.22 -0.03 13.70
C ILE A 125 9.58 1.33 13.97
N LYS A 126 8.45 1.61 13.31
CA LYS A 126 7.67 2.83 13.53
C LYS A 126 6.48 2.54 14.42
N ASP A 127 6.28 3.35 15.44
CA ASP A 127 5.07 3.33 16.28
C ASP A 127 4.01 4.26 15.68
N LEU A 128 2.88 3.69 15.25
CA LEU A 128 1.77 4.43 14.66
C LEU A 128 0.59 4.62 15.65
N GLY A 129 0.81 4.39 16.94
CA GLY A 129 -0.23 4.48 17.96
C GLY A 129 -0.88 3.13 18.25
N GLU A 130 -1.72 2.62 17.39
CA GLU A 130 -2.41 1.33 17.56
C GLU A 130 -1.68 0.14 16.93
N SER A 131 -0.71 0.41 16.08
CA SER A 131 0.11 -0.58 15.40
C SER A 131 1.56 -0.14 15.28
N PHE A 132 2.41 -1.11 14.94
CA PHE A 132 3.78 -0.87 14.51
C PHE A 132 3.92 -1.16 13.01
N GLU A 133 4.80 -0.44 12.35
CA GLU A 133 5.32 -0.81 11.04
C GLU A 133 6.76 -1.30 11.16
N VAL A 134 7.00 -2.52 10.69
CA VAL A 134 8.35 -3.07 10.54
C VAL A 134 8.80 -2.80 9.10
N ILE A 135 9.83 -1.98 8.95
CA ILE A 135 10.32 -1.52 7.65
C ILE A 135 11.64 -2.21 7.33
N SER A 136 11.75 -2.68 6.09
CA SER A 136 12.94 -3.32 5.54
C SER A 136 13.16 -2.93 4.09
N GLU A 137 14.25 -3.36 3.48
CA GLU A 137 14.33 -3.38 2.03
C GLU A 137 13.21 -4.27 1.46
N ALA A 138 12.70 -3.91 0.29
CA ALA A 138 11.60 -4.66 -0.33
C ALA A 138 11.96 -6.14 -0.59
N THR A 139 13.24 -6.40 -0.86
CA THR A 139 13.78 -7.75 -1.06
C THR A 139 13.81 -8.60 0.22
N ASP A 140 13.81 -7.97 1.39
CA ASP A 140 13.84 -8.64 2.70
C ASP A 140 12.45 -8.87 3.28
N LEU A 141 11.40 -8.39 2.64
CA LEU A 141 10.03 -8.47 3.14
C LEU A 141 9.60 -9.91 3.49
N VAL A 142 9.92 -10.88 2.62
CA VAL A 142 9.59 -12.29 2.85
C VAL A 142 10.32 -12.84 4.08
N ALA A 143 11.60 -12.49 4.24
CA ALA A 143 12.40 -12.91 5.39
C ALA A 143 11.86 -12.32 6.70
N VAL A 144 11.51 -11.03 6.70
CA VAL A 144 10.94 -10.35 7.88
C VAL A 144 9.59 -10.96 8.25
N ARG A 145 8.71 -11.18 7.29
CA ARG A 145 7.42 -11.86 7.51
C ARG A 145 7.63 -13.25 8.13
N SER A 146 8.54 -14.04 7.57
CA SER A 146 8.84 -15.38 8.07
C SER A 146 9.40 -15.36 9.49
N ALA A 147 10.23 -14.38 9.82
CA ALA A 147 10.75 -14.20 11.17
C ALA A 147 9.65 -13.89 12.19
N LEU A 148 8.68 -13.05 11.83
CA LEU A 148 7.51 -12.76 12.66
C LEU A 148 6.66 -14.02 12.88
N GLN A 149 6.43 -14.80 11.84
CA GLN A 149 5.71 -16.07 11.92
C GLN A 149 6.44 -17.06 12.85
N ALA A 150 7.75 -17.18 12.73
CA ALA A 150 8.57 -18.05 13.60
C ALA A 150 8.54 -17.62 15.08
N ALA A 151 8.41 -16.33 15.33
CA ALA A 151 8.26 -15.76 16.67
C ALA A 151 6.81 -15.78 17.20
N ASN A 152 5.85 -16.33 16.43
CA ASN A 152 4.42 -16.35 16.73
C ASN A 152 3.82 -14.94 16.95
N ILE A 153 4.32 -13.96 16.21
CA ILE A 153 3.81 -12.59 16.22
C ILE A 153 2.83 -12.44 15.06
N ASP A 154 1.57 -12.15 15.37
CA ASP A 154 0.54 -11.87 14.37
C ASP A 154 0.78 -10.50 13.72
N TYR A 155 0.53 -10.41 12.42
CA TYR A 155 0.59 -9.17 11.66
C TYR A 155 -0.67 -9.01 10.79
N ASP A 156 -1.03 -7.77 10.47
CA ASP A 156 -2.21 -7.47 9.66
C ASP A 156 -1.91 -7.52 8.16
N SER A 157 -0.74 -7.06 7.75
CA SER A 157 -0.32 -7.02 6.36
C SER A 157 1.20 -7.07 6.21
N ALA A 158 1.65 -7.55 5.06
CA ALA A 158 3.06 -7.58 4.67
C ALA A 158 3.17 -7.29 3.17
N ASP A 159 3.46 -6.03 2.82
CA ASP A 159 3.44 -5.55 1.45
C ASP A 159 4.66 -4.70 1.13
N SER A 160 5.01 -4.64 -0.16
CA SER A 160 5.89 -3.58 -0.65
C SER A 160 5.12 -2.27 -0.74
N SER A 161 5.72 -1.21 -0.25
CA SER A 161 5.15 0.13 -0.28
C SER A 161 6.17 1.14 -0.77
N PHE A 162 5.71 2.23 -1.38
CA PHE A 162 6.56 3.37 -1.71
C PHE A 162 6.50 4.38 -0.58
N LEU A 163 7.60 4.51 0.15
CA LEU A 163 7.71 5.44 1.27
C LEU A 163 8.42 6.72 0.85
N PRO A 164 7.90 7.90 1.22
CA PRO A 164 8.53 9.16 0.86
C PRO A 164 9.87 9.33 1.58
N THR A 165 10.85 9.90 0.87
CA THR A 165 12.14 10.30 1.45
C THR A 165 12.02 11.57 2.29
N MET A 166 11.08 12.43 1.93
CA MET A 166 10.72 13.65 2.66
C MET A 166 9.21 13.83 2.62
N SER A 167 8.63 14.23 3.75
CA SER A 167 7.19 14.51 3.86
C SER A 167 6.90 15.99 3.78
N ILE A 168 5.77 16.33 3.14
CA ILE A 168 5.22 17.69 3.10
C ILE A 168 4.18 17.82 4.20
N PRO A 169 4.39 18.70 5.21
CA PRO A 169 3.38 18.94 6.22
C PRO A 169 2.13 19.59 5.61
N VAL A 170 0.97 19.03 5.89
CA VAL A 170 -0.33 19.61 5.56
C VAL A 170 -1.03 19.95 6.87
N THR A 171 -1.04 21.22 7.22
CA THR A 171 -1.50 21.72 8.52
C THR A 171 -2.87 22.38 8.47
N ASP A 172 -3.34 22.74 7.28
CA ASP A 172 -4.66 23.32 7.07
C ASP A 172 -5.71 22.23 6.87
N PRO A 173 -6.76 22.18 7.70
CA PRO A 173 -7.80 21.17 7.61
C PRO A 173 -8.55 21.15 6.27
N GLU A 174 -8.80 22.31 5.65
CA GLU A 174 -9.46 22.37 4.34
C GLU A 174 -8.59 21.77 3.23
N THR A 175 -7.29 22.05 3.26
CA THR A 175 -6.32 21.46 2.33
C THR A 175 -6.20 19.96 2.53
N ALA A 176 -6.15 19.51 3.78
CA ALA A 176 -6.12 18.09 4.12
C ALA A 176 -7.38 17.38 3.60
N LYS A 177 -8.55 17.99 3.78
CA LYS A 177 -9.81 17.44 3.25
C LYS A 177 -9.76 17.29 1.72
N LYS A 178 -9.32 18.31 1.01
CA LYS A 178 -9.18 18.26 -0.47
C LYS A 178 -8.22 17.16 -0.91
N LEU A 179 -7.13 16.98 -0.17
CA LEU A 179 -6.16 15.92 -0.44
C LEU A 179 -6.78 14.53 -0.24
N PHE A 180 -7.47 14.29 0.86
CA PHE A 180 -8.12 13.01 1.14
C PHE A 180 -9.28 12.74 0.18
N ASP A 181 -10.07 13.75 -0.19
CA ASP A 181 -11.13 13.61 -1.19
C ASP A 181 -10.55 13.21 -2.56
N LEU A 182 -9.39 13.77 -2.94
CA LEU A 182 -8.67 13.37 -4.14
C LEU A 182 -8.22 11.90 -4.08
N ILE A 183 -7.61 11.50 -2.98
CA ILE A 183 -7.14 10.12 -2.79
C ILE A 183 -8.32 9.15 -2.85
N ASP A 184 -9.40 9.44 -2.15
CA ASP A 184 -10.61 8.62 -2.13
C ASP A 184 -11.20 8.47 -3.54
N ALA A 185 -11.26 9.57 -4.31
CA ALA A 185 -11.75 9.55 -5.67
C ALA A 185 -10.87 8.69 -6.61
N ILE A 186 -9.56 8.69 -6.40
CA ILE A 186 -8.64 7.82 -7.15
C ILE A 186 -8.87 6.35 -6.76
N GLU A 187 -9.03 6.06 -5.48
CA GLU A 187 -9.23 4.71 -4.95
C GLU A 187 -10.59 4.10 -5.31
N GLU A 188 -11.57 4.89 -5.72
CA GLU A 188 -12.87 4.40 -6.23
C GLU A 188 -12.72 3.60 -7.54
N SER A 189 -11.67 3.80 -8.31
CA SER A 189 -11.42 3.02 -9.52
C SER A 189 -10.98 1.59 -9.18
N ASP A 190 -11.63 0.60 -9.77
CA ASP A 190 -11.25 -0.81 -9.64
C ASP A 190 -9.85 -1.13 -10.21
N GLU A 191 -9.32 -0.24 -11.05
CA GLU A 191 -7.98 -0.36 -11.62
C GLU A 191 -6.89 0.00 -10.61
N VAL A 192 -7.21 0.81 -9.59
CA VAL A 192 -6.26 1.31 -8.60
C VAL A 192 -6.08 0.31 -7.46
N GLN A 193 -4.84 -0.10 -7.21
CA GLN A 193 -4.45 -0.98 -6.10
C GLN A 193 -3.98 -0.19 -4.88
N ASN A 194 -3.13 0.83 -5.10
CA ASN A 194 -2.57 1.64 -4.03
C ASN A 194 -2.36 3.08 -4.51
N VAL A 195 -2.50 4.02 -3.58
CA VAL A 195 -2.12 5.41 -3.75
C VAL A 195 -1.09 5.76 -2.68
N TYR A 196 0.04 6.28 -3.10
CA TYR A 196 1.13 6.72 -2.21
C TYR A 196 1.29 8.22 -2.30
N GLY A 197 1.48 8.88 -1.18
CA GLY A 197 1.68 10.33 -1.11
C GLY A 197 2.77 10.70 -0.13
N ASN A 198 3.45 11.82 -0.39
CA ASN A 198 4.50 12.33 0.49
C ASN A 198 3.99 13.39 1.49
N PHE A 199 2.75 13.30 1.89
CA PHE A 199 2.14 14.20 2.86
C PHE A 199 2.34 13.71 4.30
N ASP A 200 2.35 14.67 5.22
CA ASP A 200 2.30 14.43 6.66
C ASP A 200 1.15 15.25 7.26
N VAL A 201 0.14 14.55 7.78
CA VAL A 201 -1.05 15.15 8.38
C VAL A 201 -1.18 14.64 9.81
N SER A 202 -1.21 15.55 10.78
CA SER A 202 -1.43 15.18 12.18
C SER A 202 -2.84 14.66 12.42
N ASP A 203 -3.02 13.85 13.48
CA ASP A 203 -4.34 13.33 13.87
C ASP A 203 -5.34 14.47 14.14
N GLU A 204 -4.89 15.56 14.78
CA GLU A 204 -5.72 16.74 15.03
C GLU A 204 -6.25 17.39 13.74
N VAL A 205 -5.38 17.50 12.71
CA VAL A 205 -5.79 18.04 11.40
C VAL A 205 -6.73 17.08 10.70
N MET A 206 -6.48 15.76 10.77
CA MET A 206 -7.38 14.75 10.20
C MET A 206 -8.77 14.78 10.82
N GLU A 207 -8.88 14.90 12.14
CA GLU A 207 -10.17 15.01 12.84
C GLU A 207 -10.93 16.27 12.43
N LYS A 208 -10.25 17.41 12.33
CA LYS A 208 -10.85 18.65 11.85
C LYS A 208 -11.28 18.57 10.39
N ALA A 209 -10.48 17.94 9.53
CA ALA A 209 -10.82 17.73 8.12
C ALA A 209 -12.06 16.84 7.97
N ALA A 210 -12.19 15.79 8.76
CA ALA A 210 -13.34 14.89 8.75
C ALA A 210 -14.66 15.55 9.20
N SER A 211 -14.59 16.67 9.93
CA SER A 211 -15.76 17.41 10.40
C SER A 211 -16.23 18.53 9.44
N LEU A 212 -15.53 18.74 8.31
CA LEU A 212 -15.90 19.69 7.27
C LEU A 212 -16.78 19.04 6.19
#